data_210b9ed137ea78dbb6957897c6f5572d
#
_entry.id   210b9ed137ea78dbb6957897c6f5572d
#
_cell.length_a   1.000
_cell.length_b   1.000
_cell.length_c   1.000
_cell.angle_alpha   90.00
_cell.angle_beta   90.00
_cell.angle_gamma   90.00
#
_symmetry.space_group_name_H-M   'P 1'
#
loop_
_entity.id
_entity.type
_entity.pdbx_description
1 polymer ?
#
loop_
_entity_poly.entity_id
_entity_poly.type
_entity_poly.pdbx_seq_one_letter_code
_entity_poly.pdbx_strand_id
1 'polypeptide(L)'
;MKAVQLVELGKPLEEREIALPNIGQSDVMVRVAACGICHSDAHYRAGISKIDSLPVTLGHEIAGRVEAVGEQVTHVSPGDHVCIHYLVSCGTCDFCVRGNEQFCAKVQMIGKHRDGGYADFIAVPSRNAFPLPGEISFEHGAIMMCSSATALHALNKARLEPGESVAIFGFGGLGFSALQLARAFDCGQIYVVEINPAKLATAAALGAVPIDATAGVPVQQILDATRGKGVDVTIELVGSAATMQQAVRCLGIQGRAAMVALSRESMSMLPYPELISKEAEIIGISDHQATELPVLMQLARNGKLCFPERTLRSVDLDAAQINTTLDQVERSSDHIRTVIVPSGIEDSK
;
A
#
# COMPACT_ATOMS: atom_id res chain seq x y z
N MET A 1 -0.72 -27.53 4.56
CA MET A 1 -1.42 -26.26 4.75
C MET A 1 -2.01 -25.81 3.43
N LYS A 2 -3.14 -25.11 3.48
CA LYS A 2 -3.77 -24.52 2.29
C LYS A 2 -3.00 -23.28 1.83
N ALA A 3 -2.85 -23.11 0.52
CA ALA A 3 -2.32 -21.92 -0.12
C ALA A 3 -2.98 -21.67 -1.49
N VAL A 4 -3.04 -20.41 -1.89
CA VAL A 4 -3.51 -20.00 -3.21
C VAL A 4 -2.33 -19.43 -3.99
N GLN A 5 -1.90 -20.18 -5.04
CA GLN A 5 -0.64 -19.96 -5.73
C GLN A 5 -0.82 -19.52 -7.18
N LEU A 6 0.07 -18.66 -7.63
CA LEU A 6 0.29 -18.41 -9.05
C LEU A 6 1.18 -19.53 -9.62
N VAL A 7 0.62 -20.32 -10.51
CA VAL A 7 1.30 -21.48 -11.13
C VAL A 7 1.80 -21.14 -12.53
N GLU A 8 1.03 -20.33 -13.27
CA GLU A 8 1.36 -19.88 -14.62
C GLU A 8 0.98 -18.40 -14.79
N LEU A 9 1.85 -17.60 -15.38
CA LEU A 9 1.59 -16.18 -15.65
C LEU A 9 0.38 -16.01 -16.59
N GLY A 10 -0.46 -15.02 -16.27
CA GLY A 10 -1.66 -14.71 -17.04
C GLY A 10 -2.82 -15.70 -16.81
N LYS A 11 -2.67 -16.64 -15.90
CA LYS A 11 -3.72 -17.60 -15.52
C LYS A 11 -4.30 -17.28 -14.13
N PRO A 12 -5.51 -17.76 -13.81
CA PRO A 12 -6.05 -17.71 -12.46
C PRO A 12 -5.13 -18.40 -11.46
N LEU A 13 -5.13 -17.91 -10.22
CA LEU A 13 -4.47 -18.58 -9.11
C LEU A 13 -5.17 -19.89 -8.79
N GLU A 14 -4.40 -20.88 -8.30
CA GLU A 14 -4.88 -22.21 -7.96
C GLU A 14 -4.77 -22.45 -6.45
N GLU A 15 -5.80 -23.07 -5.86
CA GLU A 15 -5.76 -23.59 -4.51
C GLU A 15 -4.93 -24.89 -4.48
N ARG A 16 -4.01 -24.99 -3.52
CA ARG A 16 -3.09 -26.12 -3.36
C ARG A 16 -2.85 -26.45 -1.90
N GLU A 17 -2.70 -27.75 -1.64
CA GLU A 17 -2.16 -28.24 -0.38
C GLU A 17 -0.63 -28.32 -0.49
N ILE A 18 0.06 -27.57 0.37
CA ILE A 18 1.53 -27.52 0.41
C ILE A 18 2.07 -27.86 1.81
N ALA A 19 3.34 -28.20 1.92
CA ALA A 19 3.98 -28.43 3.21
C ALA A 19 3.99 -27.14 4.06
N LEU A 20 4.02 -27.29 5.37
CA LEU A 20 4.29 -26.17 6.28
C LEU A 20 5.69 -25.60 5.98
N PRO A 21 5.87 -24.27 6.02
CA PRO A 21 7.17 -23.69 5.82
C PRO A 21 8.14 -24.05 6.96
N ASN A 22 9.38 -24.34 6.60
CA ASN A 22 10.44 -24.51 7.61
C ASN A 22 10.93 -23.14 8.08
N ILE A 23 11.25 -23.02 9.36
CA ILE A 23 11.85 -21.81 9.95
C ILE A 23 13.32 -22.06 10.29
N GLY A 24 14.17 -21.08 9.99
CA GLY A 24 15.55 -21.03 10.44
C GLY A 24 15.66 -20.46 11.86
N GLN A 25 16.88 -20.41 12.37
CA GLN A 25 17.16 -19.94 13.75
C GLN A 25 16.69 -18.49 14.00
N SER A 26 16.67 -17.65 12.98
CA SER A 26 16.29 -16.22 13.06
C SER A 26 14.93 -15.92 12.43
N ASP A 27 14.12 -16.95 12.09
CA ASP A 27 12.83 -16.80 11.43
C ASP A 27 11.68 -16.94 12.42
N VAL A 28 10.53 -16.45 12.02
CA VAL A 28 9.25 -16.68 12.69
C VAL A 28 8.28 -17.35 11.72
N MET A 29 7.48 -18.28 12.21
CA MET A 29 6.33 -18.81 11.53
C MET A 29 5.09 -18.06 12.04
N VAL A 30 4.33 -17.51 11.12
CA VAL A 30 3.10 -16.75 11.43
C VAL A 30 1.90 -17.47 10.84
N ARG A 31 0.90 -17.74 11.68
CA ARG A 31 -0.44 -18.12 11.23
C ARG A 31 -1.10 -16.86 10.68
N VAL A 32 -1.42 -16.85 9.39
CA VAL A 32 -2.02 -15.69 8.72
C VAL A 32 -3.45 -15.51 9.20
N ALA A 33 -3.74 -14.38 9.81
CA ALA A 33 -5.08 -13.99 10.21
C ALA A 33 -5.77 -13.11 9.17
N ALA A 34 -4.99 -12.29 8.48
CA ALA A 34 -5.48 -11.42 7.42
C ALA A 34 -4.39 -11.18 6.36
N CYS A 35 -4.79 -11.15 5.10
CA CYS A 35 -3.92 -10.75 4.01
C CYS A 35 -4.66 -9.83 3.02
N GLY A 36 -4.19 -8.60 2.86
CA GLY A 36 -4.76 -7.64 1.91
C GLY A 36 -4.53 -8.05 0.46
N ILE A 37 -5.51 -7.78 -0.41
CA ILE A 37 -5.38 -7.91 -1.86
C ILE A 37 -5.02 -6.56 -2.45
N CYS A 38 -3.86 -6.48 -3.11
CA CYS A 38 -3.31 -5.28 -3.69
C CYS A 38 -3.37 -5.32 -5.23
N HIS A 39 -3.35 -4.17 -5.86
CA HIS A 39 -3.24 -4.06 -7.33
C HIS A 39 -1.94 -4.70 -7.84
N SER A 40 -0.88 -4.66 -7.06
CA SER A 40 0.38 -5.34 -7.40
C SER A 40 0.23 -6.84 -7.58
N ASP A 41 -0.66 -7.51 -6.83
CA ASP A 41 -0.91 -8.94 -6.99
C ASP A 41 -1.55 -9.26 -8.35
N ALA A 42 -2.45 -8.39 -8.84
CA ALA A 42 -2.99 -8.48 -10.19
C ALA A 42 -1.90 -8.29 -11.27
N HIS A 43 -0.99 -7.34 -11.09
CA HIS A 43 0.17 -7.16 -11.96
C HIS A 43 1.11 -8.37 -11.96
N TYR A 44 1.29 -9.03 -10.80
CA TYR A 44 2.10 -10.26 -10.70
C TYR A 44 1.41 -11.39 -11.45
N ARG A 45 0.10 -11.59 -11.22
CA ARG A 45 -0.70 -12.59 -11.95
C ARG A 45 -0.61 -12.37 -13.46
N ALA A 46 -0.76 -11.15 -13.93
CA ALA A 46 -0.72 -10.80 -15.35
C ALA A 46 0.69 -10.88 -15.98
N GLY A 47 1.76 -11.07 -15.20
CA GLY A 47 3.14 -11.06 -15.69
C GLY A 47 3.66 -9.68 -16.10
N ILE A 48 2.99 -8.60 -15.69
CA ILE A 48 3.43 -7.22 -15.92
C ILE A 48 4.71 -6.94 -15.12
N SER A 49 4.80 -7.45 -13.91
CA SER A 49 6.00 -7.40 -13.08
C SER A 49 6.66 -8.77 -13.03
N LYS A 50 7.97 -8.81 -13.30
CA LYS A 50 8.72 -10.08 -13.38
C LYS A 50 8.64 -10.85 -12.08
N ILE A 51 8.34 -12.14 -12.17
CA ILE A 51 8.42 -13.14 -11.10
C ILE A 51 9.58 -14.08 -11.43
N ASP A 52 10.40 -14.39 -10.44
CA ASP A 52 11.63 -15.17 -10.66
C ASP A 52 11.38 -16.68 -10.71
N SER A 53 10.39 -17.18 -9.99
CA SER A 53 10.05 -18.61 -9.94
C SER A 53 8.56 -18.85 -9.75
N LEU A 54 8.06 -19.94 -10.32
CA LEU A 54 6.70 -20.44 -10.17
C LEU A 54 6.78 -21.92 -9.73
N PRO A 55 5.81 -22.42 -8.94
CA PRO A 55 4.69 -21.68 -8.37
C PRO A 55 5.14 -20.74 -7.24
N VAL A 56 4.36 -19.68 -6.97
CA VAL A 56 4.56 -18.76 -5.86
C VAL A 56 3.23 -18.41 -5.21
N THR A 57 3.20 -18.37 -3.89
CA THR A 57 2.07 -17.85 -3.12
C THR A 57 2.12 -16.33 -3.13
N LEU A 58 1.06 -15.66 -3.62
CA LEU A 58 0.98 -14.20 -3.63
C LEU A 58 0.60 -13.65 -2.24
N GLY A 59 0.39 -12.32 -2.17
CA GLY A 59 -0.02 -11.62 -0.95
C GLY A 59 1.16 -11.11 -0.12
N HIS A 60 1.26 -9.79 -0.04
CA HIS A 60 2.37 -9.10 0.66
C HIS A 60 1.89 -8.17 1.78
N GLU A 61 0.60 -8.06 2.00
CA GLU A 61 -0.02 -7.28 3.06
C GLU A 61 -0.53 -8.25 4.14
N ILE A 62 0.28 -8.55 5.16
CA ILE A 62 0.05 -9.69 6.05
C ILE A 62 0.01 -9.25 7.50
N ALA A 63 -0.98 -9.74 8.24
CA ALA A 63 -1.02 -9.74 9.69
C ALA A 63 -1.46 -11.10 10.22
N GLY A 64 -1.01 -11.45 11.41
CA GLY A 64 -1.33 -12.75 11.99
C GLY A 64 -0.74 -12.95 13.37
N ARG A 65 -0.81 -14.19 13.83
CA ARG A 65 -0.31 -14.61 15.13
C ARG A 65 0.96 -15.42 14.96
N VAL A 66 1.98 -15.13 15.73
CA VAL A 66 3.21 -15.93 15.79
C VAL A 66 2.87 -17.34 16.28
N GLU A 67 3.18 -18.34 15.47
CA GLU A 67 2.96 -19.76 15.76
C GLU A 67 4.22 -20.39 16.36
N ALA A 68 5.39 -20.08 15.79
CA ALA A 68 6.68 -20.57 16.25
C ALA A 68 7.80 -19.57 15.95
N VAL A 69 8.86 -19.64 16.72
CA VAL A 69 10.04 -18.78 16.56
C VAL A 69 11.32 -19.63 16.55
N GLY A 70 12.31 -19.18 15.78
CA GLY A 70 13.66 -19.75 15.82
C GLY A 70 14.40 -19.36 17.10
N GLU A 71 15.43 -20.14 17.47
CA GLU A 71 16.16 -20.01 18.74
C GLU A 71 16.81 -18.63 18.98
N GLN A 72 17.09 -17.87 17.92
CA GLN A 72 17.73 -16.55 18.00
C GLN A 72 16.72 -15.39 18.05
N VAL A 73 15.41 -15.67 17.99
CA VAL A 73 14.38 -14.63 18.00
C VAL A 73 14.07 -14.24 19.44
N THR A 74 14.13 -12.94 19.73
CA THR A 74 13.96 -12.41 21.11
C THR A 74 12.89 -11.33 21.26
N HIS A 75 12.40 -10.76 20.16
CA HIS A 75 11.50 -9.58 20.22
C HIS A 75 10.02 -9.93 20.01
N VAL A 76 9.72 -11.17 19.61
CA VAL A 76 8.37 -11.73 19.52
C VAL A 76 8.36 -13.17 20.03
N SER A 77 7.20 -13.64 20.48
CA SER A 77 7.00 -14.97 21.05
C SER A 77 5.74 -15.62 20.45
N PRO A 78 5.60 -16.96 20.50
CA PRO A 78 4.37 -17.63 20.11
C PRO A 78 3.15 -17.02 20.81
N GLY A 79 2.10 -16.73 20.04
CA GLY A 79 0.89 -16.07 20.50
C GLY A 79 0.85 -14.56 20.24
N ASP A 80 1.98 -13.90 20.00
CA ASP A 80 2.02 -12.46 19.72
C ASP A 80 1.34 -12.14 18.38
N HIS A 81 0.68 -11.00 18.32
CA HIS A 81 0.11 -10.44 17.10
C HIS A 81 1.18 -9.65 16.35
N VAL A 82 1.31 -9.87 15.06
CA VAL A 82 2.31 -9.21 14.21
C VAL A 82 1.77 -8.80 12.86
N CYS A 83 2.37 -7.75 12.31
CA CYS A 83 2.30 -7.38 10.90
C CYS A 83 3.62 -7.66 10.22
N ILE A 84 3.60 -7.98 8.93
CA ILE A 84 4.78 -8.39 8.18
C ILE A 84 5.20 -7.31 7.19
N HIS A 85 6.38 -6.76 7.41
CA HIS A 85 7.05 -5.93 6.39
C HIS A 85 7.53 -6.80 5.23
N TYR A 86 7.02 -6.54 4.04
CA TYR A 86 7.24 -7.46 2.91
C TYR A 86 8.62 -7.35 2.24
N LEU A 87 9.43 -6.33 2.55
CA LEU A 87 10.77 -6.18 2.00
C LEU A 87 11.80 -6.93 2.87
N VAL A 88 12.19 -8.11 2.43
CA VAL A 88 13.26 -8.89 3.07
C VAL A 88 14.60 -8.43 2.52
N SER A 89 15.29 -7.56 3.23
CA SER A 89 16.57 -6.97 2.83
C SER A 89 17.77 -7.73 3.46
N CYS A 90 19.00 -7.44 3.08
CA CYS A 90 20.17 -8.08 3.68
C CYS A 90 20.55 -7.51 5.07
N GLY A 91 20.09 -6.30 5.42
CA GLY A 91 20.39 -5.63 6.69
C GLY A 91 21.79 -5.04 6.83
N THR A 92 22.72 -5.28 5.88
CA THR A 92 24.15 -4.97 6.06
C THR A 92 24.77 -4.11 4.95
N CYS A 93 24.10 -3.94 3.81
CA CYS A 93 24.62 -3.07 2.74
C CYS A 93 24.37 -1.58 3.06
N ASP A 94 25.03 -0.70 2.33
CA ASP A 94 24.96 0.76 2.54
C ASP A 94 23.52 1.30 2.53
N PHE A 95 22.64 0.75 1.70
CA PHE A 95 21.23 1.14 1.69
C PHE A 95 20.52 0.70 2.97
N CYS A 96 20.69 -0.55 3.40
CA CYS A 96 20.09 -1.08 4.61
C CYS A 96 20.55 -0.31 5.87
N VAL A 97 21.87 -0.06 5.98
CA VAL A 97 22.44 0.66 7.14
C VAL A 97 21.90 2.10 7.24
N ARG A 98 21.55 2.72 6.09
CA ARG A 98 20.96 4.06 6.04
C ARG A 98 19.44 4.07 6.14
N GLY A 99 18.79 2.92 6.36
CA GLY A 99 17.32 2.81 6.43
C GLY A 99 16.62 2.97 5.07
N ASN A 100 17.31 2.66 3.98
CA ASN A 100 16.76 2.68 2.62
C ASN A 100 16.76 1.26 2.03
N GLU A 101 16.27 0.30 2.80
CA GLU A 101 16.30 -1.13 2.49
C GLU A 101 15.54 -1.51 1.23
N GLN A 102 14.59 -0.69 0.77
CA GLN A 102 13.90 -0.87 -0.52
C GLN A 102 14.85 -0.84 -1.72
N PHE A 103 16.04 -0.26 -1.57
CA PHE A 103 17.09 -0.24 -2.60
C PHE A 103 18.20 -1.29 -2.37
N CYS A 104 18.01 -2.21 -1.43
CA CYS A 104 18.96 -3.30 -1.20
C CYS A 104 19.06 -4.19 -2.45
N ALA A 105 20.29 -4.39 -2.96
CA ALA A 105 20.49 -5.22 -4.15
C ALA A 105 20.12 -6.72 -3.95
N LYS A 106 19.95 -7.15 -2.69
CA LYS A 106 19.51 -8.50 -2.31
C LYS A 106 18.09 -8.53 -1.79
N VAL A 107 17.30 -7.47 -1.99
CA VAL A 107 15.93 -7.42 -1.50
C VAL A 107 15.08 -8.49 -2.16
N GLN A 108 14.32 -9.21 -1.36
CA GLN A 108 13.29 -10.14 -1.79
C GLN A 108 11.94 -9.65 -1.28
N MET A 109 10.96 -9.56 -2.17
CA MET A 109 9.61 -9.19 -1.80
C MET A 109 8.80 -10.44 -1.48
N ILE A 110 8.19 -10.48 -0.31
CA ILE A 110 7.19 -11.47 0.07
C ILE A 110 6.00 -11.34 -0.90
N GLY A 111 5.44 -12.46 -1.32
CA GLY A 111 4.36 -12.51 -2.32
C GLY A 111 4.82 -12.33 -3.77
N LYS A 112 6.14 -12.27 -4.02
CA LYS A 112 6.70 -12.13 -5.37
C LYS A 112 7.96 -12.96 -5.59
N HIS A 113 8.99 -12.75 -4.77
CA HIS A 113 10.27 -13.48 -4.82
C HIS A 113 10.34 -14.60 -3.78
N ARG A 114 9.44 -14.56 -2.82
CA ARG A 114 9.19 -15.55 -1.77
C ARG A 114 7.70 -15.73 -1.61
N ASP A 115 7.28 -16.88 -1.08
CA ASP A 115 5.87 -17.13 -0.75
C ASP A 115 5.31 -16.07 0.18
N GLY A 116 4.06 -15.69 -0.07
CA GLY A 116 3.31 -14.66 0.61
C GLY A 116 2.16 -15.19 1.47
N GLY A 117 1.23 -14.28 1.80
CA GLY A 117 0.18 -14.49 2.78
C GLY A 117 -1.13 -15.06 2.24
N TYR A 118 -1.24 -15.45 0.96
CA TYR A 118 -2.41 -16.18 0.47
C TYR A 118 -2.31 -17.65 0.88
N ALA A 119 -2.10 -17.89 2.16
CA ALA A 119 -1.89 -19.20 2.77
C ALA A 119 -2.27 -19.19 4.26
N ASP A 120 -2.40 -20.38 4.86
CA ASP A 120 -2.65 -20.51 6.30
C ASP A 120 -1.45 -20.05 7.15
N PHE A 121 -0.21 -20.25 6.66
CA PHE A 121 1.01 -19.91 7.37
C PHE A 121 2.06 -19.31 6.43
N ILE A 122 2.92 -18.48 7.01
CA ILE A 122 4.11 -17.95 6.34
C ILE A 122 5.32 -17.99 7.27
N ALA A 123 6.51 -18.25 6.70
CA ALA A 123 7.79 -18.09 7.40
C ALA A 123 8.52 -16.85 6.89
N VAL A 124 8.95 -15.98 7.82
CA VAL A 124 9.64 -14.74 7.49
C VAL A 124 10.83 -14.52 8.45
N PRO A 125 11.89 -13.80 8.04
CA PRO A 125 12.90 -13.34 8.98
C PRO A 125 12.26 -12.54 10.10
N SER A 126 12.65 -12.79 11.34
CA SER A 126 12.01 -12.16 12.51
C SER A 126 12.02 -10.64 12.47
N ARG A 127 13.04 -10.02 11.91
CA ARG A 127 13.12 -8.56 11.71
C ARG A 127 12.03 -7.98 10.81
N ASN A 128 11.34 -8.81 10.02
CA ASN A 128 10.21 -8.43 9.19
C ASN A 128 8.87 -8.53 9.94
N ALA A 129 8.84 -9.11 11.14
CA ALA A 129 7.66 -9.22 11.98
C ALA A 129 7.62 -8.06 12.99
N PHE A 130 6.66 -7.17 12.82
CA PHE A 130 6.43 -6.01 13.69
C PHE A 130 5.26 -6.30 14.62
N PRO A 131 5.40 -6.09 15.95
CA PRO A 131 4.29 -6.25 16.88
C PRO A 131 3.08 -5.42 16.47
N LEU A 132 1.92 -6.06 16.38
CA LEU A 132 0.64 -5.39 16.12
C LEU A 132 -0.04 -5.07 17.45
N PRO A 133 -0.30 -3.79 17.76
CA PRO A 133 -1.05 -3.41 18.96
C PRO A 133 -2.43 -4.07 18.99
N GLY A 134 -2.85 -4.57 20.16
CA GLY A 134 -4.09 -5.32 20.32
C GLY A 134 -5.38 -4.55 20.01
N GLU A 135 -5.29 -3.22 19.97
CA GLU A 135 -6.41 -2.35 19.58
C GLU A 135 -6.64 -2.29 18.07
N ILE A 136 -5.69 -2.81 17.26
CA ILE A 136 -5.75 -2.81 15.80
C ILE A 136 -6.10 -4.23 15.35
N SER A 137 -7.18 -4.38 14.57
CA SER A 137 -7.54 -5.69 14.01
C SER A 137 -6.50 -6.20 13.01
N PHE A 138 -6.46 -7.50 12.78
CA PHE A 138 -5.54 -8.10 11.81
C PHE A 138 -5.76 -7.55 10.39
N GLU A 139 -7.01 -7.32 9.99
CA GLU A 139 -7.35 -6.77 8.68
C GLU A 139 -6.75 -5.38 8.49
N HIS A 140 -6.89 -4.52 9.51
CA HIS A 140 -6.29 -3.18 9.48
C HIS A 140 -4.77 -3.27 9.49
N GLY A 141 -4.21 -4.13 10.34
CA GLY A 141 -2.78 -4.39 10.40
C GLY A 141 -2.20 -4.83 9.06
N ALA A 142 -2.87 -5.77 8.40
CA ALA A 142 -2.45 -6.27 7.08
C ALA A 142 -2.40 -5.16 6.03
N ILE A 143 -3.49 -4.40 5.86
CA ILE A 143 -3.60 -3.32 4.87
C ILE A 143 -2.54 -2.24 5.08
N MET A 144 -2.21 -1.93 6.34
CA MET A 144 -1.21 -0.92 6.66
C MET A 144 0.17 -1.26 6.10
N MET A 145 0.50 -2.53 5.91
CA MET A 145 1.84 -2.97 5.51
C MET A 145 2.23 -2.64 4.06
N CYS A 146 1.30 -2.24 3.23
CA CYS A 146 1.60 -1.75 1.88
C CYS A 146 0.97 -0.38 1.66
N SER A 147 -0.38 -0.32 1.57
CA SER A 147 -1.06 0.90 1.12
C SER A 147 -0.84 2.10 2.05
N SER A 148 -0.93 1.90 3.37
CA SER A 148 -0.74 3.01 4.31
C SER A 148 0.74 3.35 4.50
N ALA A 149 1.62 2.36 4.53
CA ALA A 149 3.05 2.57 4.65
C ALA A 149 3.63 3.32 3.43
N THR A 150 3.22 2.94 2.22
CA THR A 150 3.63 3.64 0.99
C THR A 150 3.06 5.06 0.93
N ALA A 151 1.80 5.26 1.37
CA ALA A 151 1.22 6.59 1.46
C ALA A 151 1.97 7.48 2.47
N LEU A 152 2.33 6.95 3.64
CA LEU A 152 3.15 7.65 4.63
C LEU A 152 4.52 8.03 4.05
N HIS A 153 5.19 7.08 3.38
CA HIS A 153 6.48 7.34 2.73
C HIS A 153 6.36 8.44 1.67
N ALA A 154 5.29 8.43 0.87
CA ALA A 154 5.06 9.47 -0.15
C ALA A 154 4.90 10.86 0.47
N LEU A 155 4.14 10.99 1.56
CA LEU A 155 3.94 12.25 2.27
C LEU A 155 5.25 12.74 2.92
N ASN A 156 6.02 11.83 3.54
CA ASN A 156 7.34 12.12 4.11
C ASN A 156 8.32 12.60 3.05
N LYS A 157 8.39 11.91 1.91
CA LYS A 157 9.27 12.28 0.78
C LYS A 157 8.86 13.60 0.14
N ALA A 158 7.55 13.86 0.06
CA ALA A 158 7.03 15.15 -0.39
C ALA A 158 7.23 16.26 0.67
N ARG A 159 7.72 15.91 1.85
CA ARG A 159 7.95 16.87 2.96
C ARG A 159 6.68 17.67 3.27
N LEU A 160 5.53 16.98 3.37
CA LEU A 160 4.27 17.64 3.69
C LEU A 160 4.36 18.32 5.05
N GLU A 161 4.02 19.61 5.09
CA GLU A 161 4.01 20.41 6.30
C GLU A 161 2.57 20.78 6.75
N PRO A 162 2.34 21.05 8.05
CA PRO A 162 1.05 21.51 8.53
C PRO A 162 0.56 22.77 7.78
N GLY A 163 -0.73 22.78 7.43
CA GLY A 163 -1.36 23.89 6.70
C GLY A 163 -1.22 23.83 5.18
N GLU A 164 -0.33 23.00 4.62
CA GLU A 164 -0.19 22.83 3.17
C GLU A 164 -1.39 22.10 2.54
N SER A 165 -1.70 22.43 1.30
CA SER A 165 -2.76 21.82 0.51
C SER A 165 -2.25 20.59 -0.25
N VAL A 166 -3.11 19.56 -0.34
CA VAL A 166 -2.76 18.28 -1.01
C VAL A 166 -3.79 17.92 -2.07
N ALA A 167 -3.35 17.50 -3.26
CA ALA A 167 -4.22 16.86 -4.23
C ALA A 167 -3.80 15.38 -4.43
N ILE A 168 -4.74 14.47 -4.22
CA ILE A 168 -4.55 13.02 -4.31
C ILE A 168 -5.21 12.54 -5.60
N PHE A 169 -4.44 12.00 -6.53
CA PHE A 169 -4.92 11.42 -7.78
C PHE A 169 -5.10 9.93 -7.63
N GLY A 170 -6.36 9.47 -7.65
CA GLY A 170 -6.77 8.09 -7.38
C GLY A 170 -7.14 7.85 -5.92
N PHE A 171 -8.34 7.27 -5.69
CA PHE A 171 -8.87 7.01 -4.34
C PHE A 171 -9.16 5.53 -4.11
N GLY A 172 -8.12 4.69 -4.37
CA GLY A 172 -8.03 3.30 -3.90
C GLY A 172 -7.46 3.22 -2.49
N GLY A 173 -6.89 2.08 -2.12
CA GLY A 173 -6.31 1.86 -0.79
C GLY A 173 -5.23 2.87 -0.39
N LEU A 174 -4.32 3.21 -1.33
CA LEU A 174 -3.28 4.21 -1.09
C LEU A 174 -3.89 5.61 -0.91
N GLY A 175 -4.80 6.03 -1.79
CA GLY A 175 -5.43 7.34 -1.71
C GLY A 175 -6.28 7.54 -0.46
N PHE A 176 -6.99 6.49 -0.04
CA PHE A 176 -7.72 6.47 1.21
C PHE A 176 -6.80 6.65 2.43
N SER A 177 -5.66 5.96 2.44
CA SER A 177 -4.64 6.10 3.49
C SER A 177 -3.97 7.48 3.43
N ALA A 178 -3.59 7.95 2.24
CA ALA A 178 -2.95 9.25 2.03
C ALA A 178 -3.82 10.41 2.56
N LEU A 179 -5.15 10.37 2.32
CA LEU A 179 -6.07 11.38 2.83
C LEU A 179 -6.05 11.43 4.37
N GLN A 180 -6.15 10.27 5.03
CA GLN A 180 -6.18 10.22 6.50
C GLN A 180 -4.84 10.65 7.11
N LEU A 181 -3.72 10.20 6.52
CA LEU A 181 -2.38 10.56 6.96
C LEU A 181 -2.09 12.05 6.74
N ALA A 182 -2.50 12.64 5.60
CA ALA A 182 -2.39 14.07 5.38
C ALA A 182 -3.16 14.87 6.44
N ARG A 183 -4.37 14.42 6.82
CA ARG A 183 -5.11 15.01 7.93
C ARG A 183 -4.41 14.83 9.28
N ALA A 184 -3.80 13.67 9.51
CA ALA A 184 -3.03 13.41 10.73
C ALA A 184 -1.80 14.32 10.87
N PHE A 185 -1.29 14.84 9.76
CA PHE A 185 -0.20 15.82 9.68
C PHE A 185 -0.71 17.27 9.67
N ASP A 186 -1.98 17.49 10.01
CA ASP A 186 -2.60 18.81 10.10
C ASP A 186 -2.46 19.63 8.80
N CYS A 187 -2.47 18.95 7.62
CA CYS A 187 -2.47 19.64 6.34
C CYS A 187 -3.72 20.54 6.19
N GLY A 188 -3.64 21.48 5.27
CA GLY A 188 -4.75 22.35 4.91
C GLY A 188 -5.82 21.64 4.10
N GLN A 189 -6.21 22.20 2.95
CA GLN A 189 -7.25 21.62 2.11
C GLN A 189 -6.75 20.39 1.36
N ILE A 190 -7.55 19.32 1.35
CA ILE A 190 -7.29 18.09 0.56
C ILE A 190 -8.27 18.02 -0.60
N TYR A 191 -7.76 17.78 -1.79
CA TYR A 191 -8.51 17.51 -3.01
C TYR A 191 -8.33 16.05 -3.41
N VAL A 192 -9.39 15.35 -3.78
CA VAL A 192 -9.33 13.95 -4.23
C VAL A 192 -9.86 13.88 -5.66
N VAL A 193 -9.00 13.51 -6.59
CA VAL A 193 -9.31 13.31 -8.00
C VAL A 193 -9.62 11.84 -8.24
N GLU A 194 -10.84 11.54 -8.67
CA GLU A 194 -11.32 10.16 -8.87
C GLU A 194 -12.41 10.16 -9.98
N ILE A 195 -12.61 9.00 -10.61
CA ILE A 195 -13.66 8.77 -11.61
C ILE A 195 -14.90 8.07 -11.03
N ASN A 196 -14.76 7.38 -9.90
CA ASN A 196 -15.83 6.60 -9.27
C ASN A 196 -16.62 7.47 -8.28
N PRO A 197 -17.94 7.70 -8.54
CA PRO A 197 -18.77 8.56 -7.68
C PRO A 197 -18.88 8.07 -6.23
N ALA A 198 -18.90 6.74 -5.99
CA ALA A 198 -19.00 6.19 -4.64
C ALA A 198 -17.72 6.49 -3.82
N LYS A 199 -16.55 6.43 -4.47
CA LYS A 199 -15.27 6.80 -3.87
C LYS A 199 -15.16 8.30 -3.61
N LEU A 200 -15.66 9.14 -4.54
CA LEU A 200 -15.73 10.60 -4.34
C LEU A 200 -16.63 10.95 -3.15
N ALA A 201 -17.79 10.27 -3.01
CA ALA A 201 -18.67 10.46 -1.85
C ALA A 201 -17.96 10.06 -0.53
N THR A 202 -17.16 8.98 -0.55
CA THR A 202 -16.38 8.56 0.61
C THR A 202 -15.29 9.60 0.96
N ALA A 203 -14.59 10.13 -0.03
CA ALA A 203 -13.59 11.19 0.16
C ALA A 203 -14.22 12.47 0.76
N ALA A 204 -15.38 12.87 0.24
CA ALA A 204 -16.14 14.02 0.76
C ALA A 204 -16.58 13.80 2.22
N ALA A 205 -17.07 12.60 2.55
CA ALA A 205 -17.44 12.25 3.94
C ALA A 205 -16.26 12.30 4.90
N LEU A 206 -15.03 12.11 4.40
CA LEU A 206 -13.78 12.27 5.15
C LEU A 206 -13.25 13.71 5.12
N GLY A 207 -13.98 14.68 4.56
CA GLY A 207 -13.66 16.10 4.57
C GLY A 207 -12.72 16.56 3.46
N ALA A 208 -12.53 15.78 2.40
CA ALA A 208 -11.86 16.24 1.19
C ALA A 208 -12.79 16.94 0.23
N VAL A 209 -12.26 17.78 -0.65
CA VAL A 209 -12.98 18.32 -1.80
C VAL A 209 -12.93 17.29 -2.94
N PRO A 210 -14.05 16.71 -3.35
CA PRO A 210 -14.08 15.76 -4.44
C PRO A 210 -13.89 16.48 -5.78
N ILE A 211 -13.02 15.95 -6.63
CA ILE A 211 -12.74 16.40 -7.99
C ILE A 211 -13.12 15.25 -8.93
N ASP A 212 -14.26 15.38 -9.59
CA ASP A 212 -14.75 14.38 -10.53
C ASP A 212 -14.02 14.52 -11.87
N ALA A 213 -13.14 13.56 -12.16
CA ALA A 213 -12.35 13.54 -13.38
C ALA A 213 -13.20 13.21 -14.64
N THR A 214 -14.46 12.78 -14.48
CA THR A 214 -15.40 12.54 -15.60
C THR A 214 -16.20 13.77 -15.96
N ALA A 215 -16.35 14.72 -15.03
CA ALA A 215 -17.16 15.94 -15.18
C ALA A 215 -16.38 17.13 -15.77
N GLY A 216 -15.05 16.98 -15.96
CA GLY A 216 -14.22 18.05 -16.52
C GLY A 216 -12.73 17.78 -16.38
N VAL A 217 -11.92 18.81 -16.67
CA VAL A 217 -10.45 18.71 -16.55
C VAL A 217 -10.04 18.89 -15.09
N PRO A 218 -9.49 17.89 -14.40
CA PRO A 218 -9.14 17.95 -12.97
C PRO A 218 -8.23 19.13 -12.61
N VAL A 219 -7.26 19.44 -13.47
CA VAL A 219 -6.35 20.57 -13.29
C VAL A 219 -7.14 21.89 -13.17
N GLN A 220 -8.11 22.11 -14.08
CA GLN A 220 -8.88 23.35 -14.05
C GLN A 220 -9.77 23.42 -12.79
N GLN A 221 -10.42 22.32 -12.42
CA GLN A 221 -11.23 22.26 -11.22
C GLN A 221 -10.43 22.60 -9.94
N ILE A 222 -9.18 22.06 -9.83
CA ILE A 222 -8.28 22.37 -8.72
C ILE A 222 -7.83 23.83 -8.76
N LEU A 223 -7.43 24.34 -9.93
CA LEU A 223 -7.01 25.74 -10.06
C LEU A 223 -8.16 26.70 -9.73
N ASP A 224 -9.39 26.42 -10.15
CA ASP A 224 -10.57 27.22 -9.80
C ASP A 224 -10.83 27.20 -8.29
N ALA A 225 -10.76 26.02 -7.66
CA ALA A 225 -10.93 25.85 -6.22
C ALA A 225 -9.83 26.55 -5.40
N THR A 226 -8.62 26.67 -5.95
CA THR A 226 -7.46 27.34 -5.31
C THR A 226 -7.29 28.79 -5.78
N ARG A 227 -8.25 29.33 -6.55
CA ARG A 227 -8.17 30.70 -7.12
C ARG A 227 -6.90 30.92 -7.94
N GLY A 228 -6.50 29.92 -8.73
CA GLY A 228 -5.31 29.93 -9.57
C GLY A 228 -3.98 29.67 -8.86
N LYS A 229 -3.95 29.45 -7.55
CA LYS A 229 -2.72 29.24 -6.80
C LYS A 229 -2.11 27.85 -7.02
N GLY A 230 -2.94 26.84 -7.30
CA GLY A 230 -2.52 25.43 -7.29
C GLY A 230 -2.39 24.89 -5.89
N VAL A 231 -1.83 23.67 -5.76
CA VAL A 231 -1.63 22.97 -4.48
C VAL A 231 -0.14 22.86 -4.16
N ASP A 232 0.16 22.69 -2.86
CA ASP A 232 1.55 22.56 -2.38
C ASP A 232 2.12 21.16 -2.66
N VAL A 233 1.28 20.12 -2.50
CA VAL A 233 1.69 18.73 -2.72
C VAL A 233 0.67 18.01 -3.60
N THR A 234 1.16 17.17 -4.52
CA THR A 234 0.33 16.19 -5.22
C THR A 234 0.86 14.78 -4.99
N ILE A 235 -0.05 13.82 -4.80
CA ILE A 235 0.26 12.40 -4.67
C ILE A 235 -0.41 11.66 -5.83
N GLU A 236 0.39 11.11 -6.73
CA GLU A 236 -0.11 10.42 -7.93
C GLU A 236 -0.09 8.91 -7.71
N LEU A 237 -1.27 8.28 -7.76
CA LEU A 237 -1.52 6.88 -7.40
C LEU A 237 -2.24 6.08 -8.49
N VAL A 238 -2.44 6.66 -9.67
CA VAL A 238 -3.15 6.03 -10.79
C VAL A 238 -2.19 5.35 -11.76
N GLY A 239 -1.08 6.02 -12.11
CA GLY A 239 -0.03 5.47 -12.97
C GLY A 239 -0.25 5.69 -14.47
N SER A 240 -1.11 6.61 -14.89
CA SER A 240 -1.21 7.01 -16.30
C SER A 240 -0.39 8.26 -16.59
N ALA A 241 0.11 8.39 -17.82
CA ALA A 241 0.80 9.60 -18.24
C ALA A 241 -0.08 10.86 -18.05
N ALA A 242 -1.38 10.73 -18.28
CA ALA A 242 -2.35 11.82 -18.13
C ALA A 242 -2.44 12.30 -16.67
N THR A 243 -2.61 11.41 -15.72
CA THR A 243 -2.72 11.76 -14.28
C THR A 243 -1.40 12.28 -13.73
N MET A 244 -0.27 11.72 -14.16
CA MET A 244 1.06 12.23 -13.81
C MET A 244 1.28 13.68 -14.31
N GLN A 245 0.89 13.98 -15.54
CA GLN A 245 0.94 15.34 -16.08
C GLN A 245 0.01 16.29 -15.32
N GLN A 246 -1.22 15.83 -15.01
CA GLN A 246 -2.17 16.62 -14.24
C GLN A 246 -1.66 16.94 -12.84
N ALA A 247 -1.03 15.96 -12.17
CA ALA A 247 -0.42 16.15 -10.86
C ALA A 247 0.64 17.26 -10.86
N VAL A 248 1.50 17.31 -11.89
CA VAL A 248 2.49 18.40 -12.04
C VAL A 248 1.82 19.74 -12.33
N ARG A 249 0.83 19.76 -13.23
CA ARG A 249 0.15 21.00 -13.65
C ARG A 249 -0.64 21.68 -12.55
N CYS A 250 -1.16 20.88 -11.60
CA CYS A 250 -1.90 21.39 -10.43
C CYS A 250 -1.01 22.08 -9.40
N LEU A 251 0.31 21.91 -9.44
CA LEU A 251 1.22 22.48 -8.44
C LEU A 251 1.20 24.00 -8.45
N GLY A 252 1.25 24.57 -7.25
CA GLY A 252 1.55 25.96 -6.99
C GLY A 252 3.06 26.24 -7.04
N ILE A 253 3.45 27.44 -6.58
CA ILE A 253 4.85 27.83 -6.43
C ILE A 253 5.52 26.91 -5.39
N GLN A 254 6.71 26.39 -5.71
CA GLN A 254 7.48 25.45 -4.88
C GLN A 254 6.73 24.16 -4.52
N GLY A 255 5.73 23.80 -5.36
CA GLY A 255 4.95 22.59 -5.17
C GLY A 255 5.75 21.32 -5.46
N ARG A 256 5.34 20.20 -4.86
CA ARG A 256 6.01 18.90 -4.96
C ARG A 256 5.04 17.83 -5.44
N ALA A 257 5.36 17.16 -6.56
CA ALA A 257 4.58 16.03 -7.08
C ALA A 257 5.25 14.71 -6.71
N ALA A 258 4.65 13.93 -5.83
CA ALA A 258 5.08 12.57 -5.50
C ALA A 258 4.46 11.57 -6.48
N MET A 259 5.29 10.92 -7.29
CA MET A 259 4.91 9.89 -8.26
C MET A 259 5.09 8.51 -7.61
N VAL A 260 3.99 7.84 -7.32
CA VAL A 260 3.96 6.58 -6.56
C VAL A 260 3.58 5.40 -7.44
N ALA A 261 2.59 5.59 -8.31
CA ALA A 261 2.06 4.49 -9.11
C ALA A 261 3.03 4.02 -10.18
N LEU A 262 3.03 2.72 -10.43
CA LEU A 262 3.83 2.12 -11.50
C LEU A 262 3.25 2.51 -12.86
N SER A 263 4.09 3.00 -13.76
CA SER A 263 3.74 3.33 -15.14
C SER A 263 4.82 2.89 -16.11
N ARG A 264 4.39 2.51 -17.32
CA ARG A 264 5.27 2.30 -18.48
C ARG A 264 5.08 3.37 -19.55
N GLU A 265 4.22 4.34 -19.30
CA GLU A 265 3.89 5.41 -20.22
C GLU A 265 4.88 6.56 -20.10
N SER A 266 5.17 7.21 -21.23
CA SER A 266 6.00 8.41 -21.24
C SER A 266 5.17 9.62 -20.86
N MET A 267 5.62 10.37 -19.88
CA MET A 267 5.05 11.65 -19.48
C MET A 267 5.75 12.80 -20.25
N SER A 268 4.98 13.69 -20.86
CA SER A 268 5.50 14.91 -21.46
C SER A 268 5.18 16.13 -20.60
N MET A 269 6.08 17.11 -20.57
CA MET A 269 5.87 18.36 -19.82
C MET A 269 6.49 19.55 -20.57
N LEU A 270 6.02 20.74 -20.26
CA LEU A 270 6.63 22.00 -20.67
C LEU A 270 7.55 22.48 -19.54
N PRO A 271 8.89 22.37 -19.65
CA PRO A 271 9.77 22.59 -18.51
C PRO A 271 9.62 23.97 -17.87
N TYR A 272 9.51 25.03 -18.66
CA TYR A 272 9.46 26.38 -18.12
C TYR A 272 8.17 26.66 -17.34
N PRO A 273 6.94 26.54 -17.91
CA PRO A 273 5.73 26.89 -17.20
C PRO A 273 5.30 25.87 -16.14
N GLU A 274 5.72 24.62 -16.25
CA GLU A 274 5.25 23.54 -15.36
C GLU A 274 6.21 23.26 -14.19
N LEU A 275 7.52 23.55 -14.35
CA LEU A 275 8.54 23.35 -13.32
C LEU A 275 9.34 24.61 -13.00
N ILE A 276 10.08 25.16 -14.00
CA ILE A 276 11.11 26.16 -13.73
C ILE A 276 10.50 27.46 -13.16
N SER A 277 9.43 27.97 -13.76
CA SER A 277 8.77 29.21 -13.30
C SER A 277 8.11 29.08 -11.92
N LYS A 278 7.89 27.86 -11.46
CA LYS A 278 7.28 27.56 -10.15
C LYS A 278 8.30 27.06 -9.12
N GLU A 279 9.54 26.78 -9.53
CA GLU A 279 10.52 26.01 -8.74
C GLU A 279 9.90 24.72 -8.16
N ALA A 280 9.07 24.03 -8.97
CA ALA A 280 8.39 22.83 -8.56
C ALA A 280 9.28 21.59 -8.65
N GLU A 281 8.96 20.55 -7.89
CA GLU A 281 9.71 19.30 -7.85
C GLU A 281 8.85 18.12 -8.32
N ILE A 282 9.48 17.13 -8.96
CA ILE A 282 8.91 15.80 -9.20
C ILE A 282 9.74 14.79 -8.42
N ILE A 283 9.09 14.02 -7.56
CA ILE A 283 9.73 13.12 -6.60
C ILE A 283 9.24 11.69 -6.90
N GLY A 284 10.16 10.79 -7.25
CA GLY A 284 9.86 9.35 -7.35
C GLY A 284 9.75 8.71 -5.98
N ILE A 285 8.73 7.89 -5.79
CA ILE A 285 8.46 7.15 -4.56
C ILE A 285 8.59 5.65 -4.85
N SER A 286 9.35 4.95 -4.03
CA SER A 286 9.53 3.51 -4.13
C SER A 286 9.26 2.85 -2.78
N ASP A 287 8.24 2.00 -2.73
CA ASP A 287 7.88 1.25 -1.54
C ASP A 287 7.75 2.11 -0.27
N HIS A 288 8.31 1.65 0.85
CA HIS A 288 8.37 2.34 2.14
C HIS A 288 9.53 1.78 2.98
N GLN A 289 9.80 2.39 4.13
CA GLN A 289 10.88 2.00 5.03
C GLN A 289 10.35 1.29 6.28
N ALA A 290 11.07 0.30 6.79
CA ALA A 290 10.73 -0.39 8.03
C ALA A 290 10.61 0.58 9.23
N THR A 291 11.41 1.65 9.24
CA THR A 291 11.39 2.68 10.28
C THR A 291 10.11 3.52 10.32
N GLU A 292 9.31 3.51 9.26
CA GLU A 292 8.02 4.21 9.18
C GLU A 292 6.88 3.40 9.82
N LEU A 293 7.01 2.07 9.94
CA LEU A 293 5.95 1.20 10.45
C LEU A 293 5.57 1.48 11.92
N PRO A 294 6.52 1.69 12.86
CA PRO A 294 6.15 2.09 14.23
C PRO A 294 5.37 3.41 14.30
N VAL A 295 5.70 4.38 13.45
CA VAL A 295 4.97 5.65 13.35
C VAL A 295 3.54 5.40 12.86
N LEU A 296 3.39 4.57 11.84
CA LEU A 296 2.09 4.19 11.28
C LEU A 296 1.20 3.49 12.33
N MET A 297 1.78 2.53 13.09
CA MET A 297 1.07 1.85 14.18
C MET A 297 0.62 2.84 15.27
N GLN A 298 1.45 3.81 15.60
CA GLN A 298 1.09 4.84 16.59
C GLN A 298 -0.05 5.74 16.09
N LEU A 299 -0.04 6.12 14.81
CA LEU A 299 -1.14 6.88 14.20
C LEU A 299 -2.45 6.08 14.22
N ALA A 300 -2.39 4.78 13.91
CA ALA A 300 -3.56 3.90 13.97
C ALA A 300 -4.10 3.76 15.40
N ARG A 301 -3.25 3.52 16.41
CA ARG A 301 -3.63 3.47 17.83
C ARG A 301 -4.32 4.75 18.30
N ASN A 302 -3.89 5.90 17.78
CA ASN A 302 -4.48 7.20 18.12
C ASN A 302 -5.77 7.51 17.32
N GLY A 303 -6.27 6.56 16.53
CA GLY A 303 -7.47 6.74 15.70
C GLY A 303 -7.29 7.71 14.52
N LYS A 304 -6.05 8.06 14.19
CA LYS A 304 -5.72 8.95 13.07
C LYS A 304 -5.71 8.22 11.71
N LEU A 305 -5.60 6.89 11.74
CA LEU A 305 -5.73 6.01 10.59
C LEU A 305 -6.68 4.88 10.96
N CYS A 306 -7.81 4.80 10.28
CA CYS A 306 -8.82 3.77 10.50
C CYS A 306 -9.47 3.36 9.17
N PHE A 307 -9.95 2.11 9.13
CA PHE A 307 -10.69 1.57 7.99
C PHE A 307 -12.08 1.16 8.46
N PRO A 308 -13.09 2.03 8.30
CA PRO A 308 -14.48 1.68 8.64
C PRO A 308 -14.92 0.41 7.89
N GLU A 309 -15.72 -0.45 8.53
CA GLU A 309 -16.19 -1.73 7.94
C GLU A 309 -16.75 -1.57 6.53
N ARG A 310 -17.49 -0.50 6.25
CA ARG A 310 -18.01 -0.21 4.90
C ARG A 310 -16.93 -0.01 3.83
N THR A 311 -15.68 0.22 4.20
CA THR A 311 -14.55 0.40 3.27
C THR A 311 -13.80 -0.90 3.03
N LEU A 312 -14.03 -1.92 3.86
CA LEU A 312 -13.41 -3.22 3.81
C LEU A 312 -14.41 -4.28 3.33
N ARG A 313 -13.91 -5.21 2.56
CA ARG A 313 -14.60 -6.46 2.20
C ARG A 313 -13.70 -7.61 2.61
N SER A 314 -14.24 -8.58 3.33
CA SER A 314 -13.56 -9.83 3.64
C SER A 314 -13.94 -10.91 2.63
N VAL A 315 -12.97 -11.75 2.27
CA VAL A 315 -13.15 -12.96 1.46
C VAL A 315 -12.38 -14.11 2.12
N ASP A 316 -12.81 -15.33 1.87
CA ASP A 316 -12.11 -16.51 2.37
C ASP A 316 -10.78 -16.73 1.63
N LEU A 317 -9.91 -17.58 2.18
CA LEU A 317 -8.75 -18.13 1.49
C LEU A 317 -9.24 -19.15 0.46
N ASP A 318 -9.82 -18.66 -0.63
CA ASP A 318 -10.48 -19.40 -1.69
C ASP A 318 -10.07 -18.85 -3.06
N ALA A 319 -9.58 -19.72 -3.94
CA ALA A 319 -9.03 -19.30 -5.21
C ALA A 319 -10.06 -18.60 -6.12
N ALA A 320 -11.33 -18.98 -6.09
CA ALA A 320 -12.37 -18.37 -6.93
C ALA A 320 -12.69 -16.94 -6.46
N GLN A 321 -12.83 -16.74 -5.13
CA GLN A 321 -13.07 -15.42 -4.55
C GLN A 321 -11.87 -14.48 -4.77
N ILE A 322 -10.65 -14.98 -4.59
CA ILE A 322 -9.41 -14.20 -4.78
C ILE A 322 -9.27 -13.79 -6.25
N ASN A 323 -9.44 -14.72 -7.20
CA ASN A 323 -9.36 -14.42 -8.62
C ASN A 323 -10.41 -13.39 -9.05
N THR A 324 -11.66 -13.55 -8.60
CA THR A 324 -12.74 -12.57 -8.85
C THR A 324 -12.36 -11.20 -8.31
N THR A 325 -11.75 -11.13 -7.13
CA THR A 325 -11.31 -9.85 -6.54
C THR A 325 -10.17 -9.22 -7.33
N LEU A 326 -9.19 -10.01 -7.77
CA LEU A 326 -8.09 -9.52 -8.62
C LEU A 326 -8.61 -8.93 -9.94
N ASP A 327 -9.62 -9.58 -10.57
CA ASP A 327 -10.26 -9.04 -11.76
C ASP A 327 -11.03 -7.74 -11.51
N GLN A 328 -11.63 -7.59 -10.32
CA GLN A 328 -12.33 -6.38 -9.91
C GLN A 328 -11.37 -5.22 -9.64
N VAL A 329 -10.22 -5.48 -9.00
CA VAL A 329 -9.21 -4.45 -8.72
C VAL A 329 -8.66 -3.85 -10.02
N GLU A 330 -8.51 -4.65 -11.07
CA GLU A 330 -8.10 -4.16 -12.41
C GLU A 330 -9.15 -3.26 -13.08
N ARG A 331 -10.45 -3.46 -12.79
CA ARG A 331 -11.57 -2.78 -13.48
C ARG A 331 -12.18 -1.61 -12.72
N SER A 332 -11.63 -1.20 -11.59
CA SER A 332 -12.22 -0.26 -10.62
C SER A 332 -13.37 -0.85 -9.81
N SER A 333 -13.15 -1.07 -8.53
CA SER A 333 -14.12 -1.57 -7.55
C SER A 333 -14.70 -0.41 -6.75
N ASP A 334 -15.97 -0.52 -6.30
CA ASP A 334 -16.58 0.41 -5.34
C ASP A 334 -16.00 0.25 -3.93
N HIS A 335 -15.46 -0.92 -3.61
CA HIS A 335 -14.76 -1.15 -2.34
C HIS A 335 -13.36 -0.52 -2.36
N ILE A 336 -12.99 0.05 -1.23
CA ILE A 336 -11.65 0.63 -1.05
C ILE A 336 -10.61 -0.47 -0.92
N ARG A 337 -10.90 -1.51 -0.11
CA ARG A 337 -9.98 -2.63 0.15
C ARG A 337 -10.72 -3.96 0.27
N THR A 338 -10.04 -5.04 -0.15
CA THR A 338 -10.46 -6.41 0.12
C THR A 338 -9.35 -7.14 0.88
N VAL A 339 -9.75 -7.93 1.87
CA VAL A 339 -8.83 -8.70 2.74
C VAL A 339 -9.24 -10.17 2.73
N ILE A 340 -8.29 -11.05 2.56
CA ILE A 340 -8.44 -12.50 2.75
C ILE A 340 -8.37 -12.76 4.26
N VAL A 341 -9.35 -13.48 4.78
CA VAL A 341 -9.39 -13.94 6.17
C VAL A 341 -9.46 -15.48 6.15
N PRO A 342 -8.33 -16.18 6.35
CA PRO A 342 -8.32 -17.64 6.40
C PRO A 342 -9.21 -18.16 7.54
N SER A 343 -9.97 -19.24 7.30
CA SER A 343 -10.85 -19.86 8.29
C SER A 343 -10.05 -20.42 9.46
N GLY A 344 -10.56 -20.27 10.71
CA GLY A 344 -10.03 -20.96 11.90
C GLY A 344 -9.15 -20.13 12.85
N ILE A 345 -9.14 -18.82 12.71
CA ILE A 345 -8.62 -17.93 13.76
C ILE A 345 -9.83 -17.28 14.46
N GLU A 346 -10.26 -17.86 15.58
CA GLU A 346 -11.15 -17.16 16.49
C GLU A 346 -10.29 -16.13 17.25
N ASP A 347 -10.68 -14.87 17.19
CA ASP A 347 -10.19 -13.85 18.12
C ASP A 347 -10.61 -14.29 19.54
N SER A 348 -9.68 -14.94 20.26
CA SER A 348 -9.83 -15.05 21.70
C SER A 348 -9.72 -13.63 22.27
N LYS A 349 -10.88 -13.03 22.52
CA LYS A 349 -11.04 -11.76 23.24
C LYS A 349 -10.39 -11.78 24.61
#